data_5c0e6f469e07a1658ec6331a29396b8a
#
_entry.id   5c0e6f469e07a1658ec6331a29396b8a
#
_cell.length_a   1.000
_cell.length_b   1.000
_cell.length_c   1.000
_cell.angle_alpha   90.00
_cell.angle_beta   90.00
_cell.angle_gamma   90.00
#
_symmetry.space_group_name_H-M   'P 1'
#
loop_
_entity.id
_entity.type
_entity.pdbx_description
1 polymer ?
#
loop_
_entity_poly.entity_id
_entity_poly.type
_entity_poly.pdbx_seq_one_letter_code
_entity_poly.pdbx_strand_id
1 'polypeptide(L)'
;PYNLYWDSMHWGHAISKDMVKWEYLPAALAPDEVYDADGVFSGSAITLSDGKQLLMYTGIKKEGGEHGSEFQTQCIAVGDGLNYTKYENNPVIDETVLPPGLSKNDFRDPKIFKDDDGIYRCVVGSCDDDRVGHILTFSSADCFTWKYEGILIRNDEGFGRMWECPDFFFLDGHWVFLCSPQDMLPSGLEY
;
A
#
# COMPACT_ATOMS: atom_id res chain seq x y z
N PRO A 1 7.14 -15.97 1.68
CA PRO A 1 7.71 -16.07 0.33
C PRO A 1 8.03 -17.52 0.00
N TYR A 2 7.70 -17.93 -1.23
CA TYR A 2 8.02 -19.28 -1.70
C TYR A 2 9.39 -19.35 -2.36
N ASN A 3 10.03 -18.19 -2.57
CA ASN A 3 11.36 -18.06 -3.17
C ASN A 3 12.40 -17.60 -2.15
N LEU A 4 13.67 -17.94 -2.43
CA LEU A 4 14.83 -17.49 -1.64
C LEU A 4 15.27 -16.06 -2.03
N TYR A 5 14.68 -15.52 -3.07
CA TYR A 5 14.97 -14.18 -3.61
C TYR A 5 13.75 -13.29 -3.49
N TRP A 6 13.96 -11.98 -3.55
CA TRP A 6 12.91 -10.98 -3.61
C TRP A 6 12.19 -11.07 -4.96
N ASP A 7 11.07 -11.79 -4.98
CA ASP A 7 10.29 -12.07 -6.18
C ASP A 7 8.93 -12.64 -5.80
N SER A 8 7.90 -12.39 -6.64
CA SER A 8 6.60 -13.05 -6.56
C SER A 8 5.99 -13.06 -5.15
N MET A 9 5.93 -11.89 -4.51
CA MET A 9 5.45 -11.75 -3.14
C MET A 9 3.98 -12.14 -3.01
N HIS A 10 3.64 -12.80 -1.90
CA HIS A 10 2.29 -13.18 -1.52
C HIS A 10 1.97 -12.63 -0.13
N TRP A 11 0.72 -12.40 0.18
CA TRP A 11 0.33 -12.14 1.56
C TRP A 11 0.15 -13.46 2.30
N GLY A 12 1.07 -13.73 3.23
CA GLY A 12 0.91 -14.80 4.22
C GLY A 12 -0.31 -14.55 5.09
N HIS A 13 -0.95 -15.64 5.57
CA HIS A 13 -2.17 -15.55 6.34
C HIS A 13 -2.09 -16.42 7.60
N ALA A 14 -2.49 -15.87 8.71
CA ALA A 14 -2.64 -16.59 9.96
C ALA A 14 -3.75 -15.97 10.81
N ILE A 15 -4.42 -16.77 11.63
CA ILE A 15 -5.44 -16.33 12.57
C ILE A 15 -5.06 -16.68 14.00
N SER A 16 -5.53 -15.88 14.94
CA SER A 16 -5.31 -16.11 16.37
C SER A 16 -6.52 -15.64 17.18
N LYS A 17 -6.78 -16.31 18.29
CA LYS A 17 -7.80 -15.90 19.28
C LYS A 17 -7.21 -15.07 20.43
N ASP A 18 -5.90 -15.15 20.64
CA ASP A 18 -5.22 -14.58 21.80
C ASP A 18 -3.95 -13.77 21.44
N MET A 19 -3.65 -13.63 20.15
CA MET A 19 -2.46 -12.99 19.58
C MET A 19 -1.13 -13.64 20.02
N VAL A 20 -1.17 -14.80 20.61
CA VAL A 20 0.00 -15.56 21.07
C VAL A 20 0.14 -16.86 20.28
N LYS A 21 -0.96 -17.58 20.09
CA LYS A 21 -1.01 -18.82 19.32
C LYS A 21 -1.66 -18.57 17.98
N TRP A 22 -0.93 -18.90 16.91
CA TRP A 22 -1.34 -18.62 15.53
C TRP A 22 -1.56 -19.91 14.75
N GLU A 23 -2.65 -19.95 14.04
CA GLU A 23 -2.97 -20.97 13.04
C GLU A 23 -2.69 -20.40 11.65
N TYR A 24 -1.77 -21.07 10.92
CA TYR A 24 -1.41 -20.66 9.56
C TYR A 24 -2.44 -21.17 8.56
N LEU A 25 -2.86 -20.29 7.69
CA LEU A 25 -3.81 -20.55 6.61
C LEU A 25 -3.09 -20.45 5.24
N PRO A 26 -3.73 -20.91 4.15
CA PRO A 26 -3.26 -20.58 2.81
C PRO A 26 -3.08 -19.06 2.63
N ALA A 27 -2.19 -18.66 1.72
CA ALA A 27 -1.95 -17.25 1.44
C ALA A 27 -3.27 -16.51 1.15
N ALA A 28 -3.44 -15.33 1.76
CA ALA A 28 -4.64 -14.53 1.56
C ALA A 28 -4.69 -13.94 0.13
N LEU A 29 -3.54 -13.54 -0.40
CA LEU A 29 -3.40 -13.01 -1.77
C LEU A 29 -2.16 -13.63 -2.44
N ALA A 30 -2.31 -13.96 -3.72
CA ALA A 30 -1.26 -14.46 -4.59
C ALA A 30 -1.17 -13.60 -5.85
N PRO A 31 -0.02 -13.56 -6.56
CA PRO A 31 0.13 -12.83 -7.82
C PRO A 31 -0.45 -13.65 -8.98
N ASP A 32 -1.76 -13.67 -9.13
CA ASP A 32 -2.51 -14.49 -10.07
C ASP A 32 -3.32 -13.66 -11.09
N GLU A 33 -3.16 -12.32 -11.07
CA GLU A 33 -3.82 -11.43 -12.02
C GLU A 33 -2.78 -10.61 -12.83
N VAL A 34 -3.19 -10.09 -13.97
CA VAL A 34 -2.29 -9.37 -14.90
C VAL A 34 -1.65 -8.13 -14.24
N TYR A 35 -2.37 -7.44 -13.36
CA TYR A 35 -1.91 -6.22 -12.70
C TYR A 35 -1.01 -6.49 -11.48
N ASP A 36 -0.92 -7.73 -11.02
CA ASP A 36 -0.06 -8.11 -9.89
C ASP A 36 0.80 -9.36 -10.17
N ALA A 37 0.97 -9.73 -11.44
CA ALA A 37 1.64 -10.95 -11.87
C ALA A 37 3.08 -11.11 -11.33
N ASP A 38 3.74 -10.01 -11.00
CA ASP A 38 5.11 -9.99 -10.47
C ASP A 38 5.18 -9.79 -8.94
N GLY A 39 4.03 -9.64 -8.28
CA GLY A 39 3.97 -9.59 -6.82
C GLY A 39 2.78 -8.85 -6.25
N VAL A 40 2.39 -9.29 -5.06
CA VAL A 40 1.43 -8.64 -4.17
C VAL A 40 2.22 -8.01 -3.04
N PHE A 41 2.48 -6.70 -3.13
CA PHE A 41 3.27 -5.97 -2.14
C PHE A 41 2.42 -5.48 -0.97
N SER A 42 3.05 -4.75 -0.06
CA SER A 42 2.45 -4.29 1.19
C SER A 42 1.19 -3.43 0.99
N GLY A 43 0.46 -3.27 2.06
CA GLY A 43 -0.76 -2.50 2.12
C GLY A 43 -1.41 -2.58 3.50
N SER A 44 -2.72 -2.43 3.55
CA SER A 44 -3.47 -2.41 4.80
C SER A 44 -4.87 -3.02 4.66
N ALA A 45 -5.58 -3.10 5.76
CA ALA A 45 -6.93 -3.65 5.80
C ALA A 45 -7.89 -2.75 6.57
N ILE A 46 -9.18 -2.84 6.24
CA ILE A 46 -10.26 -2.18 6.97
C ILE A 46 -11.48 -3.11 7.04
N THR A 47 -12.25 -3.00 8.11
CA THR A 47 -13.55 -3.68 8.20
C THR A 47 -14.63 -2.78 7.60
N LEU A 48 -15.37 -3.29 6.64
CA LEU A 48 -16.50 -2.63 6.02
C LEU A 48 -17.73 -2.66 6.93
N SER A 49 -18.73 -1.83 6.60
CA SER A 49 -19.97 -1.72 7.40
C SER A 49 -20.82 -3.00 7.43
N ASP A 50 -20.65 -3.89 6.44
CA ASP A 50 -21.29 -5.19 6.38
C ASP A 50 -20.52 -6.30 7.12
N GLY A 51 -19.42 -5.94 7.79
CA GLY A 51 -18.57 -6.84 8.56
C GLY A 51 -17.51 -7.57 7.75
N LYS A 52 -17.48 -7.41 6.42
CA LYS A 52 -16.42 -7.95 5.59
C LYS A 52 -15.13 -7.18 5.79
N GLN A 53 -14.02 -7.83 5.49
CA GLN A 53 -12.71 -7.20 5.44
C GLN A 53 -12.37 -6.80 4.01
N LEU A 54 -11.87 -5.58 3.83
CA LEU A 54 -11.27 -5.11 2.60
C LEU A 54 -9.76 -5.02 2.83
N LEU A 55 -9.00 -5.73 2.01
CA LEU A 55 -7.56 -5.60 1.90
C LEU A 55 -7.26 -4.63 0.76
N MET A 56 -6.40 -3.66 1.00
CA MET A 56 -5.86 -2.79 -0.04
C MET A 56 -4.35 -2.99 -0.11
N TYR A 57 -3.83 -3.28 -1.29
CA TYR A 57 -2.46 -3.72 -1.48
C TYR A 57 -1.86 -3.12 -2.77
N THR A 58 -0.55 -3.20 -2.91
CA THR A 58 0.13 -2.80 -4.14
C THR A 58 0.33 -4.02 -5.04
N GLY A 59 -0.24 -3.98 -6.23
CA GLY A 59 0.03 -4.92 -7.30
C GLY A 59 1.25 -4.48 -8.11
N ILE A 60 2.12 -5.43 -8.44
CA ILE A 60 3.34 -5.22 -9.19
C ILE A 60 3.23 -5.89 -10.54
N LYS A 61 3.52 -5.11 -11.59
CA LYS A 61 3.67 -5.60 -12.96
C LYS A 61 4.97 -5.09 -13.55
N LYS A 62 5.77 -6.00 -14.12
CA LYS A 62 6.99 -5.67 -14.85
C LYS A 62 6.73 -5.77 -16.35
N GLU A 63 7.18 -4.76 -17.09
CA GLU A 63 7.13 -4.74 -18.54
C GLU A 63 8.54 -4.59 -19.11
N GLY A 64 8.90 -5.38 -20.14
CA GLY A 64 10.21 -5.28 -20.79
C GLY A 64 11.29 -6.24 -20.26
N GLY A 65 10.93 -7.27 -19.48
CA GLY A 65 11.85 -8.28 -18.98
C GLY A 65 12.72 -7.81 -17.82
N GLU A 66 13.92 -8.40 -17.67
CA GLU A 66 14.81 -8.24 -16.51
C GLU A 66 15.28 -6.79 -16.24
N HIS A 67 15.22 -5.91 -17.23
CA HIS A 67 15.55 -4.48 -17.15
C HIS A 67 14.34 -3.58 -17.46
N GLY A 68 13.13 -4.14 -17.42
CA GLY A 68 11.90 -3.45 -17.73
C GLY A 68 11.44 -2.48 -16.64
N SER A 69 10.45 -1.69 -16.99
CA SER A 69 9.77 -0.82 -16.01
C SER A 69 8.89 -1.66 -15.09
N GLU A 70 8.96 -1.36 -13.80
CA GLU A 70 8.04 -1.89 -12.80
C GLU A 70 6.92 -0.88 -12.59
N PHE A 71 5.67 -1.31 -12.74
CA PHE A 71 4.49 -0.50 -12.47
C PHE A 71 3.86 -0.93 -11.16
N GLN A 72 3.57 0.05 -10.32
CA GLN A 72 2.97 -0.15 -9.02
C GLN A 72 1.58 0.49 -9.00
N THR A 73 0.56 -0.33 -8.71
CA THR A 73 -0.83 0.10 -8.69
C THR A 73 -1.52 -0.36 -7.40
N GLN A 74 -2.54 0.39 -6.95
CA GLN A 74 -3.25 -0.01 -5.74
C GLN A 74 -4.49 -0.83 -6.10
N CYS A 75 -4.58 -1.99 -5.48
CA CYS A 75 -5.60 -3.00 -5.72
C CYS A 75 -6.34 -3.34 -4.44
N ILE A 76 -7.54 -3.91 -4.56
CA ILE A 76 -8.34 -4.34 -3.43
C ILE A 76 -8.82 -5.79 -3.57
N ALA A 77 -9.00 -6.42 -2.41
CA ALA A 77 -9.70 -7.70 -2.29
C ALA A 77 -10.65 -7.65 -1.11
N VAL A 78 -11.78 -8.32 -1.21
CA VAL A 78 -12.81 -8.36 -0.17
C VAL A 78 -13.05 -9.79 0.28
N GLY A 79 -13.21 -9.99 1.60
CA GLY A 79 -13.37 -11.32 2.16
C GLY A 79 -14.00 -11.33 3.54
N ASP A 80 -14.08 -12.54 4.10
CA ASP A 80 -14.67 -12.82 5.41
C ASP A 80 -13.63 -13.01 6.54
N GLY A 81 -12.36 -12.72 6.24
CA GLY A 81 -11.25 -12.95 7.15
C GLY A 81 -10.56 -14.30 6.96
N LEU A 82 -11.16 -15.22 6.20
CA LEU A 82 -10.58 -16.52 5.86
C LEU A 82 -10.31 -16.65 4.35
N ASN A 83 -11.24 -16.14 3.54
CA ASN A 83 -11.16 -16.17 2.09
C ASN A 83 -11.34 -14.78 1.52
N TYR A 84 -10.52 -14.44 0.53
CA TYR A 84 -10.56 -13.14 -0.13
C TYR A 84 -10.72 -13.30 -1.64
N THR A 85 -11.48 -12.40 -2.23
CA THR A 85 -11.69 -12.31 -3.68
C THR A 85 -11.21 -10.95 -4.15
N LYS A 86 -10.31 -10.92 -5.10
CA LYS A 86 -9.84 -9.70 -5.76
C LYS A 86 -10.99 -9.02 -6.49
N TYR A 87 -11.02 -7.70 -6.45
CA TYR A 87 -12.03 -6.92 -7.13
C TYR A 87 -11.85 -7.01 -8.65
N GLU A 88 -12.92 -7.25 -9.38
CA GLU A 88 -12.90 -7.48 -10.82
C GLU A 88 -12.41 -6.27 -11.65
N ASN A 89 -12.54 -5.05 -11.10
CA ASN A 89 -12.10 -3.82 -11.75
C ASN A 89 -10.81 -3.27 -11.14
N ASN A 90 -9.94 -4.12 -10.56
CA ASN A 90 -8.60 -3.70 -10.18
C ASN A 90 -7.75 -3.35 -11.43
N PRO A 91 -6.79 -2.42 -11.30
CA PRO A 91 -6.47 -1.63 -10.11
C PRO A 91 -7.50 -0.53 -9.83
N VAL A 92 -7.70 -0.17 -8.54
CA VAL A 92 -8.60 0.93 -8.16
C VAL A 92 -7.90 2.29 -8.13
N ILE A 93 -6.56 2.30 -8.03
CA ILE A 93 -5.71 3.50 -8.20
C ILE A 93 -4.49 3.07 -9.03
N ASP A 94 -4.30 3.67 -10.16
CA ASP A 94 -3.18 3.44 -11.06
C ASP A 94 -2.40 4.74 -11.35
N GLU A 95 -1.39 4.64 -12.18
CA GLU A 95 -0.52 5.76 -12.53
C GLU A 95 -1.22 6.88 -13.31
N THR A 96 -2.40 6.65 -13.87
CA THR A 96 -3.13 7.66 -14.66
C THR A 96 -3.64 8.81 -13.81
N VAL A 97 -3.80 8.59 -12.51
CA VAL A 97 -4.23 9.64 -11.56
C VAL A 97 -3.06 10.46 -11.02
N LEU A 98 -1.81 10.04 -11.26
CA LEU A 98 -0.64 10.73 -10.76
C LEU A 98 -0.37 12.00 -11.56
N PRO A 99 -0.13 13.15 -10.91
CA PRO A 99 0.33 14.33 -11.60
C PRO A 99 1.71 14.12 -12.23
N PRO A 100 2.07 14.89 -13.27
CA PRO A 100 3.41 14.84 -13.88
C PRO A 100 4.52 15.05 -12.84
N GLY A 101 5.61 14.31 -12.98
CA GLY A 101 6.78 14.41 -12.10
C GLY A 101 6.74 13.47 -10.89
N LEU A 102 5.67 12.68 -10.69
CA LEU A 102 5.65 11.61 -9.70
C LEU A 102 6.03 10.27 -10.33
N SER A 103 6.82 9.49 -9.60
CA SER A 103 7.29 8.18 -10.03
C SER A 103 6.13 7.19 -10.14
N LYS A 104 6.09 6.45 -11.23
CA LYS A 104 5.17 5.31 -11.44
C LYS A 104 5.70 4.01 -10.84
N ASN A 105 7.00 3.96 -10.59
CA ASN A 105 7.72 2.80 -10.09
C ASN A 105 7.90 2.83 -8.56
N ASP A 106 7.65 3.99 -7.97
CA ASP A 106 7.67 4.21 -6.52
C ASP A 106 6.33 4.80 -6.09
N PHE A 107 5.30 3.94 -6.07
CA PHE A 107 3.93 4.29 -5.74
C PHE A 107 3.24 3.10 -5.05
N ARG A 108 3.47 2.94 -3.73
CA ARG A 108 3.11 1.70 -3.02
C ARG A 108 2.71 1.88 -1.57
N ASP A 109 2.35 0.76 -0.96
CA ASP A 109 2.05 0.58 0.46
C ASP A 109 0.83 1.40 0.92
N PRO A 110 -0.36 1.18 0.35
CA PRO A 110 -1.54 1.95 0.70
C PRO A 110 -1.99 1.70 2.14
N LYS A 111 -2.17 2.77 2.92
CA LYS A 111 -2.83 2.73 4.22
C LYS A 111 -4.22 3.33 4.12
N ILE A 112 -5.23 2.47 4.23
CA ILE A 112 -6.64 2.87 4.21
C ILE A 112 -7.17 3.09 5.64
N PHE A 113 -7.98 4.12 5.82
CA PHE A 113 -8.74 4.35 7.05
C PHE A 113 -10.05 5.06 6.74
N LYS A 114 -10.94 5.14 7.70
CA LYS A 114 -12.19 5.90 7.60
C LYS A 114 -12.09 7.10 8.54
N ASP A 115 -12.37 8.30 8.03
CA ASP A 115 -12.39 9.51 8.85
C ASP A 115 -13.70 9.68 9.63
N ASP A 116 -13.75 10.71 10.49
CA ASP A 116 -14.91 10.98 11.33
C ASP A 116 -16.14 11.41 10.53
N ASP A 117 -15.96 11.94 9.32
CA ASP A 117 -17.05 12.29 8.39
C ASP A 117 -17.59 11.05 7.65
N GLY A 118 -17.00 9.90 7.87
CA GLY A 118 -17.40 8.64 7.26
C GLY A 118 -16.84 8.41 5.85
N ILE A 119 -15.93 9.27 5.40
CA ILE A 119 -15.22 9.14 4.12
C ILE A 119 -14.02 8.22 4.30
N TYR A 120 -13.81 7.33 3.34
CA TYR A 120 -12.61 6.53 3.30
C TYR A 120 -11.45 7.36 2.76
N ARG A 121 -10.32 7.28 3.44
CA ARG A 121 -9.06 7.91 3.07
C ARG A 121 -8.02 6.85 2.81
N CYS A 122 -7.11 7.15 1.91
CA CYS A 122 -5.94 6.31 1.66
C CYS A 122 -4.72 7.21 1.55
N VAL A 123 -3.66 6.87 2.26
CA VAL A 123 -2.33 7.46 2.06
C VAL A 123 -1.43 6.44 1.41
N VAL A 124 -0.61 6.87 0.45
CA VAL A 124 0.26 6.01 -0.35
C VAL A 124 1.65 6.62 -0.41
N GLY A 125 2.67 5.80 -0.19
CA GLY A 125 4.06 6.21 -0.37
C GLY A 125 4.38 6.46 -1.85
N SER A 126 5.16 7.51 -2.11
CA SER A 126 5.61 7.87 -3.46
C SER A 126 6.93 8.64 -3.40
N CYS A 127 7.52 8.88 -4.54
CA CYS A 127 8.59 9.87 -4.72
C CYS A 127 8.44 10.56 -6.09
N ASP A 128 9.13 11.67 -6.26
CA ASP A 128 9.21 12.35 -7.56
C ASP A 128 10.44 11.90 -8.39
N ASP A 129 10.57 12.48 -9.58
CA ASP A 129 11.69 12.21 -10.50
C ASP A 129 13.05 12.63 -9.90
N ASP A 130 13.07 13.56 -8.96
CA ASP A 130 14.26 13.99 -8.21
C ASP A 130 14.52 13.08 -6.98
N ARG A 131 13.70 12.02 -6.81
CA ARG A 131 13.78 11.04 -5.72
C ARG A 131 13.50 11.64 -4.34
N VAL A 132 12.66 12.64 -4.29
CA VAL A 132 12.15 13.23 -3.05
C VAL A 132 10.88 12.48 -2.63
N GLY A 133 10.86 11.94 -1.42
CA GLY A 133 9.74 11.19 -0.88
C GLY A 133 8.49 12.03 -0.67
N HIS A 134 7.34 11.45 -0.96
CA HIS A 134 6.03 12.06 -0.75
C HIS A 134 5.06 11.05 -0.14
N ILE A 135 4.07 11.57 0.55
CA ILE A 135 2.86 10.83 0.87
C ILE A 135 1.71 11.45 0.10
N LEU A 136 1.13 10.66 -0.78
CA LEU A 136 -0.06 11.04 -1.55
C LEU A 136 -1.32 10.69 -0.76
N THR A 137 -2.39 11.46 -0.95
CA THR A 137 -3.67 11.20 -0.32
C THR A 137 -4.80 11.10 -1.33
N PHE A 138 -5.69 10.16 -1.05
CA PHE A 138 -6.88 9.84 -1.84
C PHE A 138 -8.11 9.77 -0.96
N SER A 139 -9.28 10.00 -1.53
CA SER A 139 -10.57 9.86 -0.86
C SER A 139 -11.52 8.98 -1.67
N SER A 140 -12.45 8.32 -0.96
CA SER A 140 -13.48 7.48 -1.55
C SER A 140 -14.72 7.44 -0.66
N ALA A 141 -15.90 7.39 -1.29
CA ALA A 141 -17.16 7.17 -0.57
C ALA A 141 -17.44 5.67 -0.34
N ASP A 142 -16.82 4.78 -1.12
CA ASP A 142 -17.18 3.36 -1.21
C ASP A 142 -16.01 2.37 -1.12
N CYS A 143 -14.77 2.83 -1.08
CA CYS A 143 -13.51 2.07 -1.20
C CYS A 143 -13.20 1.51 -2.60
N PHE A 144 -14.06 1.70 -3.57
CA PHE A 144 -13.92 1.14 -4.92
C PHE A 144 -13.55 2.21 -5.95
N THR A 145 -14.00 3.44 -5.74
CA THR A 145 -13.73 4.59 -6.61
C THR A 145 -12.95 5.64 -5.83
N TRP A 146 -11.73 5.94 -6.27
CA TRP A 146 -10.82 6.81 -5.56
C TRP A 146 -10.55 8.10 -6.32
N LYS A 147 -10.46 9.19 -5.57
CA LYS A 147 -10.11 10.52 -6.07
C LYS A 147 -8.79 10.96 -5.46
N TYR A 148 -7.85 11.38 -6.28
CA TYR A 148 -6.61 12.02 -5.83
C TYR A 148 -6.90 13.37 -5.18
N GLU A 149 -6.39 13.61 -3.98
CA GLU A 149 -6.59 14.86 -3.23
C GLU A 149 -5.33 15.71 -3.15
N GLY A 150 -4.15 15.12 -3.36
CA GLY A 150 -2.90 15.86 -3.36
C GLY A 150 -1.75 15.17 -2.63
N ILE A 151 -0.67 15.91 -2.45
CA ILE A 151 0.46 15.53 -1.62
C ILE A 151 0.14 15.95 -0.17
N LEU A 152 0.06 14.96 0.73
CA LEU A 152 -0.17 15.20 2.15
C LEU A 152 1.10 15.67 2.85
N ILE A 153 2.22 14.99 2.58
CA ILE A 153 3.53 15.28 3.16
C ILE A 153 4.59 15.20 2.06
N ARG A 154 5.48 16.19 2.05
CA ARG A 154 6.66 16.22 1.19
C ARG A 154 7.93 16.17 2.06
N ASN A 155 8.92 15.43 1.60
CA ASN A 155 10.22 15.37 2.24
C ASN A 155 11.10 16.55 1.83
N ASP A 156 10.96 17.66 2.50
CA ASP A 156 11.74 18.89 2.21
C ASP A 156 13.09 18.95 2.97
N GLU A 157 13.33 18.01 3.88
CA GLU A 157 14.50 18.04 4.79
C GLU A 157 15.52 16.94 4.51
N GLY A 158 15.41 16.20 3.40
CA GLY A 158 16.36 15.14 3.06
C GLY A 158 16.22 13.88 3.93
N PHE A 159 15.03 13.61 4.45
CA PHE A 159 14.72 12.44 5.26
C PHE A 159 14.50 11.20 4.37
N GLY A 160 15.61 10.66 3.86
CA GLY A 160 15.57 9.54 2.94
C GLY A 160 14.99 9.87 1.57
N ARG A 161 14.65 8.84 0.81
CA ARG A 161 14.13 8.93 -0.56
C ARG A 161 12.67 8.53 -0.60
N MET A 162 12.37 7.32 -1.05
CA MET A 162 11.02 6.74 -1.02
C MET A 162 10.61 6.46 0.43
N TRP A 163 9.40 6.84 0.79
CA TRP A 163 8.81 6.57 2.10
C TRP A 163 7.87 5.38 2.00
N GLU A 164 8.37 4.23 2.45
CA GLU A 164 7.64 2.96 2.43
C GLU A 164 6.74 2.79 3.65
N CYS A 165 5.74 1.93 3.54
CA CYS A 165 4.85 1.48 4.62
C CYS A 165 4.30 2.64 5.45
N PRO A 166 3.70 3.68 4.83
CA PRO A 166 3.13 4.77 5.60
C PRO A 166 2.04 4.26 6.53
N ASP A 167 2.07 4.70 7.78
CA ASP A 167 0.96 4.54 8.71
C ASP A 167 0.47 5.92 9.14
N PHE A 168 -0.84 6.10 9.17
CA PHE A 168 -1.46 7.38 9.48
C PHE A 168 -2.72 7.15 10.31
N PHE A 169 -2.73 7.67 11.53
CA PHE A 169 -3.80 7.44 12.49
C PHE A 169 -3.92 8.56 13.52
N PHE A 170 -5.08 8.64 14.16
CA PHE A 170 -5.34 9.62 15.22
C PHE A 170 -5.11 8.97 16.59
N LEU A 171 -4.30 9.62 17.43
CA LEU A 171 -3.97 9.16 18.79
C LEU A 171 -3.88 10.35 19.73
N ASP A 172 -4.61 10.30 20.83
CA ASP A 172 -4.58 11.29 21.92
C ASP A 172 -4.66 12.75 21.45
N GLY A 173 -5.58 13.03 20.51
CA GLY A 173 -5.81 14.37 20.00
C GLY A 173 -4.85 14.82 18.89
N HIS A 174 -3.98 13.93 18.40
CA HIS A 174 -2.98 14.23 17.38
C HIS A 174 -3.05 13.25 16.22
N TRP A 175 -2.80 13.73 15.01
CA TRP A 175 -2.50 12.88 13.88
C TRP A 175 -1.05 12.44 13.95
N VAL A 176 -0.83 11.13 13.88
CA VAL A 176 0.49 10.50 13.89
C VAL A 176 0.78 9.95 12.50
N PHE A 177 1.96 10.25 12.00
CA PHE A 177 2.49 9.69 10.77
C PHE A 177 3.75 8.89 11.05
N LEU A 178 3.83 7.69 10.50
CA LEU A 178 5.00 6.81 10.53
C LEU A 178 5.33 6.38 9.10
N CYS A 179 6.60 6.21 8.80
CA CYS A 179 7.06 5.62 7.54
C CYS A 179 8.43 4.96 7.70
N SER A 180 8.83 4.18 6.70
CA SER A 180 10.16 3.59 6.57
C SER A 180 10.87 4.23 5.39
N PRO A 181 11.66 5.31 5.60
CA PRO A 181 12.34 5.98 4.51
C PRO A 181 13.52 5.17 3.98
N GLN A 182 13.62 5.03 2.67
CA GLN A 182 14.78 4.43 2.00
C GLN A 182 15.95 5.42 1.94
N ASP A 183 17.17 4.89 1.90
CA ASP A 183 18.41 5.64 1.67
C ASP A 183 18.66 6.77 2.69
N MET A 184 18.21 6.60 3.93
CA MET A 184 18.62 7.48 5.01
C MET A 184 20.11 7.31 5.32
N LEU A 185 20.81 8.42 5.48
CA LEU A 185 22.17 8.40 5.97
C LEU A 185 22.15 8.34 7.50
N PRO A 186 22.92 7.44 8.12
CA PRO A 186 23.02 7.39 9.59
C PRO A 186 23.54 8.72 10.16
N SER A 187 22.90 9.21 11.22
CA SER A 187 23.34 10.38 11.95
C SER A 187 23.29 10.07 13.46
N GLY A 188 24.45 9.75 14.03
CA GLY A 188 24.53 9.34 15.44
C GLY A 188 23.81 8.02 15.70
N LEU A 189 22.72 8.05 16.48
CA LEU A 189 21.83 6.91 16.75
C LEU A 189 20.58 6.90 15.87
N GLU A 190 20.45 7.84 14.95
CA GLU A 190 19.34 7.95 14.00
C GLU A 190 19.70 7.22 12.69
N TYR A 191 18.73 6.49 12.15
CA TYR A 191 18.86 5.74 10.89
C TYR A 191 17.80 6.18 9.93
#